data_a15bd10dec1d389b9c12df941430f3c9
#
_entry.id   a15bd10dec1d389b9c12df941430f3c9
#
_cell.length_a   1.000
_cell.length_b   1.000
_cell.length_c   1.000
_cell.angle_alpha   90.00
_cell.angle_beta   90.00
_cell.angle_gamma   90.00
#
_symmetry.space_group_name_H-M   'P 1'
#
loop_
_entity.id
_entity.type
_entity.pdbx_description
1 polymer ?
#
loop_
_entity_poly.entity_id
_entity_poly.type
_entity_poly.pdbx_seq_one_letter_code
_entity_poly.pdbx_strand_id
1 'polypeptide(L)'
;RKQFVNKRKHQGQVRIHALEDEKRVSKLVFEVKNVSYKIGELELVKLFSLLVLKGEKIGIIGGNGSGKSTLIKLLLGELAPDEGNIRRSKTIQLAYFDQMRESLNPNMKAMDFVSGGKDFIDINGKSKHVIGYMRQFLFTGKQAMAPIKMFSGGEKNRLMLAKILSQPANLLVLDEPTNDLDVETLELLEEMLVDYAGTLLLISHDRTFLNNIVSSTIVMEGDAIIEQYVGGYDDYIQQKSEKINTKPKKDADPKAKSKNISQKLSFNEQQLLKSLPEKIEDLENEISMSQKL
;
A
#
# COMPACT_ATOMS: atom_id res chain seq x y z
N ARG A 1 56.53 8.49 -9.94
CA ARG A 1 55.85 7.38 -9.23
C ARG A 1 54.62 7.80 -8.42
N LYS A 2 54.64 8.96 -7.69
CA LYS A 2 53.49 9.44 -6.92
C LYS A 2 52.27 9.88 -7.78
N GLN A 3 52.49 10.43 -8.97
CA GLN A 3 51.39 10.82 -9.87
C GLN A 3 50.67 9.63 -10.50
N PHE A 4 51.36 8.51 -10.75
CA PHE A 4 50.73 7.30 -11.28
C PHE A 4 49.84 6.57 -10.23
N VAL A 5 50.24 6.61 -8.96
CA VAL A 5 49.45 6.00 -7.87
C VAL A 5 48.16 6.78 -7.62
N ASN A 6 48.19 8.15 -7.72
CA ASN A 6 46.97 8.97 -7.58
C ASN A 6 46.00 8.79 -8.77
N LYS A 7 46.50 8.61 -10.00
CA LYS A 7 45.65 8.31 -11.15
C LYS A 7 44.91 6.97 -10.99
N ARG A 8 45.60 5.93 -10.48
CA ARG A 8 44.96 4.63 -10.21
C ARG A 8 43.92 4.67 -9.09
N LYS A 9 44.12 5.49 -8.04
CA LYS A 9 43.12 5.69 -6.98
C LYS A 9 41.87 6.39 -7.49
N HIS A 10 42.02 7.40 -8.34
CA HIS A 10 40.85 8.09 -8.93
C HIS A 10 40.09 7.20 -9.94
N GLN A 11 40.80 6.40 -10.74
CA GLN A 11 40.12 5.44 -11.65
C GLN A 11 39.39 4.33 -10.89
N GLY A 12 39.89 3.89 -9.73
CA GLY A 12 39.21 2.90 -8.88
C GLY A 12 37.94 3.45 -8.23
N GLN A 13 37.94 4.70 -7.76
CA GLN A 13 36.75 5.33 -7.17
C GLN A 13 35.65 5.60 -8.23
N VAL A 14 36.02 6.05 -9.42
CA VAL A 14 35.05 6.25 -10.53
C VAL A 14 34.41 4.93 -10.96
N ARG A 15 35.16 3.81 -11.00
CA ARG A 15 34.61 2.50 -11.33
C ARG A 15 33.65 1.96 -10.24
N ILE A 16 33.94 2.19 -8.97
CA ILE A 16 33.08 1.72 -7.87
C ILE A 16 31.76 2.49 -7.90
N HIS A 17 31.76 3.80 -8.09
CA HIS A 17 30.54 4.59 -8.24
C HIS A 17 29.74 4.21 -9.50
N ALA A 18 30.41 4.00 -10.63
CA ALA A 18 29.71 3.56 -11.85
C ALA A 18 29.08 2.17 -11.70
N LEU A 19 29.74 1.23 -11.02
CA LEU A 19 29.18 -0.11 -10.76
C LEU A 19 28.04 -0.10 -9.73
N GLU A 20 28.09 0.81 -8.74
CA GLU A 20 26.98 1.01 -7.80
C GLU A 20 25.78 1.66 -8.48
N ASP A 21 25.99 2.65 -9.34
CA ASP A 21 24.93 3.28 -10.12
C ASP A 21 24.31 2.31 -11.14
N GLU A 22 25.10 1.49 -11.83
CA GLU A 22 24.56 0.44 -12.71
C GLU A 22 23.76 -0.61 -11.94
N LYS A 23 24.22 -1.04 -10.76
CA LYS A 23 23.46 -1.97 -9.90
C LYS A 23 22.18 -1.34 -9.36
N ARG A 24 22.19 -0.04 -9.04
CA ARG A 24 21.00 0.70 -8.65
C ARG A 24 20.00 0.80 -9.80
N VAL A 25 20.46 1.18 -10.99
CA VAL A 25 19.61 1.27 -12.19
C VAL A 25 18.97 -0.10 -12.54
N SER A 26 19.69 -1.20 -12.33
CA SER A 26 19.14 -2.56 -12.57
C SER A 26 18.07 -2.98 -11.57
N LYS A 27 18.04 -2.37 -10.38
CA LYS A 27 17.05 -2.62 -9.32
C LYS A 27 15.89 -1.62 -9.31
N LEU A 28 15.97 -0.56 -10.11
CA LEU A 28 14.97 0.49 -10.15
C LEU A 28 13.66 -0.01 -10.76
N VAL A 29 12.53 0.31 -10.14
CA VAL A 29 11.18 0.19 -10.71
C VAL A 29 10.66 1.55 -11.11
N PHE A 30 10.59 2.50 -10.16
CA PHE A 30 10.19 3.88 -10.39
C PHE A 30 11.16 4.88 -9.74
N GLU A 31 11.47 5.96 -10.46
CA GLU A 31 12.12 7.15 -9.92
C GLU A 31 11.25 8.36 -10.28
N VAL A 32 10.62 8.93 -9.26
CA VAL A 32 9.74 10.10 -9.35
C VAL A 32 10.51 11.30 -8.83
N LYS A 33 10.59 12.39 -9.60
CA LYS A 33 11.33 13.60 -9.23
C LYS A 33 10.44 14.83 -9.38
N ASN A 34 10.11 15.45 -8.25
CA ASN A 34 9.37 16.72 -8.14
C ASN A 34 8.12 16.75 -9.02
N VAL A 35 7.35 15.67 -8.99
CA VAL A 35 6.15 15.52 -9.81
C VAL A 35 5.02 16.31 -9.19
N SER A 36 4.36 17.11 -10.04
CA SER A 36 3.10 17.78 -9.74
C SER A 36 2.04 17.39 -10.77
N TYR A 37 0.78 17.27 -10.32
CA TYR A 37 -0.34 16.92 -11.17
C TYR A 37 -1.64 17.52 -10.66
N LYS A 38 -2.45 18.08 -11.57
CA LYS A 38 -3.75 18.72 -11.31
C LYS A 38 -4.84 18.12 -12.18
N ILE A 39 -6.05 18.13 -11.68
CA ILE A 39 -7.27 17.87 -12.46
C ILE A 39 -8.12 19.12 -12.39
N GLY A 40 -8.17 19.89 -13.47
CA GLY A 40 -8.76 21.23 -13.48
C GLY A 40 -8.02 22.16 -12.51
N GLU A 41 -8.73 22.69 -11.51
CA GLU A 41 -8.11 23.54 -10.47
C GLU A 41 -7.64 22.74 -9.24
N LEU A 42 -7.99 21.46 -9.13
CA LEU A 42 -7.64 20.62 -7.99
C LEU A 42 -6.23 20.06 -8.14
N GLU A 43 -5.32 20.50 -7.29
CA GLU A 43 -3.96 19.92 -7.18
C GLU A 43 -4.07 18.60 -6.39
N LEU A 44 -3.64 17.48 -7.03
CA LEU A 44 -3.67 16.15 -6.42
C LEU A 44 -2.28 15.68 -5.97
N VAL A 45 -1.25 16.11 -6.68
CA VAL A 45 0.15 15.78 -6.39
C VAL A 45 0.97 17.05 -6.50
N LYS A 46 1.81 17.33 -5.49
CA LYS A 46 2.65 18.53 -5.42
C LYS A 46 4.08 18.18 -5.08
N LEU A 47 5.00 18.47 -5.99
CA LEU A 47 6.45 18.30 -5.85
C LEU A 47 6.85 16.94 -5.24
N PHE A 48 6.09 15.88 -5.57
CA PHE A 48 6.30 14.55 -5.02
C PHE A 48 7.53 13.89 -5.62
N SER A 49 8.33 13.29 -4.75
CA SER A 49 9.52 12.52 -5.14
C SER A 49 9.50 11.17 -4.45
N LEU A 50 9.79 10.10 -5.21
CA LEU A 50 9.73 8.73 -4.74
C LEU A 50 10.77 7.88 -5.48
N LEU A 51 11.40 6.97 -4.76
CA LEU A 51 12.24 5.93 -5.33
C LEU A 51 11.68 4.57 -4.95
N VAL A 52 11.36 3.74 -5.95
CA VAL A 52 10.85 2.38 -5.75
C VAL A 52 11.82 1.38 -6.36
N LEU A 53 12.28 0.46 -5.54
CA LEU A 53 13.19 -0.61 -5.93
C LEU A 53 12.44 -1.94 -6.11
N LYS A 54 13.06 -2.87 -6.85
CA LYS A 54 12.51 -4.22 -7.05
C LYS A 54 12.36 -4.95 -5.72
N GLY A 55 11.20 -5.58 -5.53
CA GLY A 55 10.88 -6.35 -4.33
C GLY A 55 10.32 -5.51 -3.17
N GLU A 56 10.21 -4.19 -3.31
CA GLU A 56 9.54 -3.37 -2.29
C GLU A 56 8.02 -3.57 -2.31
N LYS A 57 7.44 -3.59 -1.12
CA LYS A 57 5.99 -3.67 -0.90
C LYS A 57 5.52 -2.36 -0.29
N ILE A 58 4.78 -1.59 -1.07
CA ILE A 58 4.39 -0.23 -0.73
C ILE A 58 2.89 -0.14 -0.55
N GLY A 59 2.46 0.28 0.64
CA GLY A 59 1.08 0.63 0.93
C GLY A 59 0.77 2.06 0.51
N ILE A 60 -0.41 2.31 -0.04
CA ILE A 60 -0.89 3.64 -0.38
C ILE A 60 -2.16 3.90 0.41
N ILE A 61 -2.11 4.90 1.30
CA ILE A 61 -3.19 5.26 2.22
C ILE A 61 -3.66 6.69 1.91
N GLY A 62 -4.96 6.90 2.04
CA GLY A 62 -5.54 8.24 1.87
C GLY A 62 -7.05 8.17 1.82
N GLY A 63 -7.72 9.27 2.07
CA GLY A 63 -9.18 9.38 1.98
C GLY A 63 -9.71 9.07 0.58
N ASN A 64 -11.01 8.84 0.46
CA ASN A 64 -11.64 8.71 -0.86
C ASN A 64 -11.50 10.04 -1.62
N GLY A 65 -11.12 9.96 -2.90
CA GLY A 65 -10.86 11.14 -3.72
C GLY A 65 -9.50 11.82 -3.47
N SER A 66 -8.63 11.31 -2.59
CA SER A 66 -7.30 11.90 -2.35
C SER A 66 -6.33 11.77 -3.52
N GLY A 67 -6.69 11.02 -4.58
CA GLY A 67 -5.84 10.85 -5.77
C GLY A 67 -5.03 9.56 -5.80
N LYS A 68 -5.32 8.54 -4.96
CA LYS A 68 -4.59 7.25 -4.94
C LYS A 68 -4.50 6.59 -6.31
N SER A 69 -5.64 6.42 -6.99
CA SER A 69 -5.68 5.82 -8.33
C SER A 69 -5.02 6.71 -9.37
N THR A 70 -5.08 8.05 -9.21
CA THR A 70 -4.35 9.00 -10.07
C THR A 70 -2.84 8.86 -9.89
N LEU A 71 -2.35 8.71 -8.66
CA LEU A 71 -0.94 8.46 -8.39
C LEU A 71 -0.47 7.16 -9.06
N ILE A 72 -1.25 6.08 -8.97
CA ILE A 72 -0.94 4.83 -9.67
C ILE A 72 -0.87 5.05 -11.19
N LYS A 73 -1.85 5.71 -11.79
CA LYS A 73 -1.87 6.00 -13.22
C LYS A 73 -0.67 6.83 -13.66
N LEU A 74 -0.24 7.80 -12.85
CA LEU A 74 1.00 8.56 -13.07
C LEU A 74 2.23 7.64 -13.02
N LEU A 75 2.34 6.77 -12.01
CA LEU A 75 3.44 5.82 -11.88
C LEU A 75 3.50 4.85 -13.06
N LEU A 76 2.36 4.34 -13.50
CA LEU A 76 2.27 3.40 -14.63
C LEU A 76 2.48 4.07 -16.00
N GLY A 77 2.28 5.39 -16.10
CA GLY A 77 2.44 6.15 -17.33
C GLY A 77 1.17 6.26 -18.17
N GLU A 78 0.04 5.94 -17.59
CA GLU A 78 -1.28 6.17 -18.18
C GLU A 78 -1.65 7.65 -18.17
N LEU A 79 -1.08 8.42 -17.23
CA LEU A 79 -1.15 9.87 -17.15
C LEU A 79 0.26 10.46 -17.20
N ALA A 80 0.39 11.62 -17.88
CA ALA A 80 1.60 12.42 -17.86
C ALA A 80 1.54 13.44 -16.72
N PRO A 81 2.62 13.65 -15.95
CA PRO A 81 2.66 14.72 -14.96
C PRO A 81 2.68 16.09 -15.61
N ASP A 82 2.14 17.12 -14.94
CA ASP A 82 2.20 18.50 -15.41
C ASP A 82 3.62 19.06 -15.22
N GLU A 83 4.28 18.68 -14.11
CA GLU A 83 5.66 19.05 -13.81
C GLU A 83 6.44 17.85 -13.27
N GLY A 84 7.77 17.93 -13.37
CA GLY A 84 8.67 16.88 -12.90
C GLY A 84 8.85 15.75 -13.91
N ASN A 85 9.41 14.64 -13.45
CA ASN A 85 9.70 13.50 -14.31
C ASN A 85 9.52 12.15 -13.58
N ILE A 86 8.99 11.16 -14.30
CA ILE A 86 8.88 9.78 -13.82
C ILE A 86 9.66 8.86 -14.75
N ARG A 87 10.76 8.33 -14.22
CA ARG A 87 11.53 7.28 -14.90
C ARG A 87 11.03 5.91 -14.47
N ARG A 88 10.78 5.04 -15.45
CA ARG A 88 10.27 3.68 -15.26
C ARG A 88 11.25 2.65 -15.77
N SER A 89 11.34 1.52 -15.12
CA SER A 89 12.10 0.38 -15.64
C SER A 89 11.47 -0.13 -16.93
N LYS A 90 12.30 -0.41 -17.92
CA LYS A 90 11.85 -1.00 -19.20
C LYS A 90 11.41 -2.47 -19.07
N THR A 91 11.71 -3.12 -17.96
CA THR A 91 11.45 -4.55 -17.74
C THR A 91 10.21 -4.79 -16.86
N ILE A 92 9.36 -3.77 -16.66
CA ILE A 92 8.12 -3.91 -15.88
C ILE A 92 7.16 -4.84 -16.62
N GLN A 93 6.73 -5.89 -15.91
CA GLN A 93 5.61 -6.76 -16.28
C GLN A 93 4.53 -6.53 -15.23
N LEU A 94 3.53 -5.73 -15.61
CA LEU A 94 2.47 -5.28 -14.73
C LEU A 94 1.34 -6.32 -14.65
N ALA A 95 0.86 -6.58 -13.44
CA ALA A 95 -0.45 -7.18 -13.19
C ALA A 95 -1.27 -6.22 -12.34
N TYR A 96 -2.45 -5.82 -12.81
CA TYR A 96 -3.33 -4.86 -12.15
C TYR A 96 -4.69 -5.49 -11.85
N PHE A 97 -5.06 -5.53 -10.57
CA PHE A 97 -6.23 -6.27 -10.09
C PHE A 97 -7.56 -5.69 -10.58
N ASP A 98 -7.70 -4.36 -10.59
CA ASP A 98 -8.97 -3.71 -10.98
C ASP A 98 -9.35 -3.98 -12.44
N GLN A 99 -8.37 -3.99 -13.35
CA GLN A 99 -8.59 -4.29 -14.77
C GLN A 99 -9.11 -5.71 -15.03
N MET A 100 -8.95 -6.64 -14.07
CA MET A 100 -9.41 -8.03 -14.20
C MET A 100 -10.92 -8.18 -14.03
N ARG A 101 -11.59 -7.25 -13.33
CA ARG A 101 -13.05 -7.32 -13.11
C ARG A 101 -13.84 -7.24 -14.42
N GLU A 102 -13.36 -6.45 -15.37
CA GLU A 102 -14.01 -6.27 -16.67
C GLU A 102 -13.80 -7.47 -17.62
N SER A 103 -12.82 -8.32 -17.37
CA SER A 103 -12.44 -9.43 -18.26
C SER A 103 -13.17 -10.74 -17.98
N LEU A 104 -14.06 -10.82 -16.97
CA LEU A 104 -14.76 -12.03 -16.58
C LEU A 104 -15.84 -12.41 -17.60
N ASN A 105 -15.57 -13.44 -18.43
CA ASN A 105 -16.60 -14.06 -19.26
C ASN A 105 -17.45 -15.03 -18.44
N PRO A 106 -18.76 -14.77 -18.22
CA PRO A 106 -19.60 -15.58 -17.34
C PRO A 106 -19.74 -17.06 -17.76
N ASN A 107 -19.58 -17.36 -19.04
CA ASN A 107 -19.75 -18.72 -19.58
C ASN A 107 -18.42 -19.51 -19.64
N MET A 108 -17.29 -18.88 -19.40
CA MET A 108 -15.99 -19.54 -19.37
C MET A 108 -15.85 -20.41 -18.11
N LYS A 109 -15.17 -21.56 -18.21
CA LYS A 109 -14.80 -22.35 -17.04
C LYS A 109 -13.77 -21.60 -16.20
N ALA A 110 -13.85 -21.73 -14.87
CA ALA A 110 -12.94 -21.05 -13.98
C ALA A 110 -11.47 -21.42 -14.22
N MET A 111 -11.16 -22.70 -14.48
CA MET A 111 -9.82 -23.14 -14.81
C MET A 111 -9.28 -22.50 -16.08
N ASP A 112 -10.13 -22.37 -17.12
CA ASP A 112 -9.72 -21.78 -18.39
C ASP A 112 -9.43 -20.27 -18.23
N PHE A 113 -10.19 -19.59 -17.38
CA PHE A 113 -9.93 -18.20 -17.04
C PHE A 113 -8.54 -18.03 -16.38
N VAL A 114 -8.21 -18.89 -15.41
CA VAL A 114 -6.93 -18.82 -14.70
C VAL A 114 -5.76 -19.16 -15.63
N SER A 115 -5.88 -20.26 -16.39
CA SER A 115 -4.76 -20.80 -17.18
C SER A 115 -4.69 -20.31 -18.62
N GLY A 116 -5.74 -19.60 -19.10
CA GLY A 116 -5.85 -19.29 -20.54
C GLY A 116 -6.11 -20.51 -21.40
N GLY A 117 -6.83 -21.52 -20.86
CA GLY A 117 -7.18 -22.75 -21.55
C GLY A 117 -6.10 -23.84 -21.55
N LYS A 118 -5.05 -23.69 -20.73
CA LYS A 118 -3.99 -24.68 -20.56
C LYS A 118 -4.23 -25.54 -19.31
N ASP A 119 -3.83 -26.81 -19.33
CA ASP A 119 -3.92 -27.66 -18.16
C ASP A 119 -2.83 -27.36 -17.12
N PHE A 120 -1.70 -26.79 -17.55
CA PHE A 120 -0.57 -26.43 -16.72
C PHE A 120 -0.24 -24.95 -16.83
N ILE A 121 0.14 -24.36 -15.71
CA ILE A 121 0.61 -22.96 -15.59
C ILE A 121 2.01 -22.96 -14.98
N ASP A 122 2.82 -21.96 -15.34
CA ASP A 122 4.13 -21.75 -14.76
C ASP A 122 4.00 -20.77 -13.59
N ILE A 123 4.37 -21.21 -12.40
CA ILE A 123 4.40 -20.39 -11.19
C ILE A 123 5.86 -20.38 -10.68
N ASN A 124 6.53 -19.25 -10.80
CA ASN A 124 7.92 -19.06 -10.36
C ASN A 124 8.86 -20.11 -10.97
N GLY A 125 8.71 -20.41 -12.27
CA GLY A 125 9.55 -21.38 -12.99
C GLY A 125 9.21 -22.85 -12.69
N LYS A 126 8.09 -23.12 -11.99
CA LYS A 126 7.59 -24.48 -11.73
C LYS A 126 6.27 -24.69 -12.43
N SER A 127 6.19 -25.71 -13.28
CA SER A 127 4.95 -26.12 -13.92
C SER A 127 4.01 -26.76 -12.89
N LYS A 128 2.80 -26.23 -12.73
CA LYS A 128 1.75 -26.75 -11.85
C LYS A 128 0.48 -26.99 -12.63
N HIS A 129 -0.21 -28.11 -12.34
CA HIS A 129 -1.54 -28.34 -12.89
C HIS A 129 -2.52 -27.31 -12.35
N VAL A 130 -3.34 -26.69 -13.23
CA VAL A 130 -4.21 -25.56 -12.89
C VAL A 130 -5.19 -25.86 -11.75
N ILE A 131 -5.80 -27.06 -11.72
CA ILE A 131 -6.71 -27.46 -10.63
C ILE A 131 -5.94 -27.56 -9.30
N GLY A 132 -4.71 -28.06 -9.31
CA GLY A 132 -3.85 -28.12 -8.12
C GLY A 132 -3.48 -26.73 -7.60
N TYR A 133 -3.25 -25.78 -8.51
CA TYR A 133 -3.03 -24.37 -8.18
C TYR A 133 -4.31 -23.73 -7.60
N MET A 134 -5.48 -23.92 -8.24
CA MET A 134 -6.75 -23.36 -7.79
C MET A 134 -7.20 -23.89 -6.42
N ARG A 135 -6.77 -25.09 -6.03
CA ARG A 135 -7.02 -25.59 -4.66
C ARG A 135 -6.36 -24.73 -3.58
N GLN A 136 -5.23 -24.07 -3.88
CA GLN A 136 -4.61 -23.12 -2.96
C GLN A 136 -5.48 -21.89 -2.70
N PHE A 137 -6.41 -21.58 -3.62
CA PHE A 137 -7.42 -20.54 -3.50
C PHE A 137 -8.80 -21.10 -3.06
N LEU A 138 -8.81 -22.23 -2.39
CA LEU A 138 -10.00 -22.87 -1.82
C LEU A 138 -11.05 -23.32 -2.86
N PHE A 139 -10.65 -23.50 -4.13
CA PHE A 139 -11.53 -24.06 -5.15
C PHE A 139 -11.48 -25.59 -5.16
N THR A 140 -12.63 -26.21 -5.16
CA THR A 140 -12.76 -27.65 -5.42
C THR A 140 -12.55 -27.96 -6.90
N GLY A 141 -12.22 -29.22 -7.24
CA GLY A 141 -12.11 -29.64 -8.63
C GLY A 141 -13.41 -29.46 -9.43
N LYS A 142 -14.57 -29.58 -8.78
CA LYS A 142 -15.89 -29.32 -9.42
C LYS A 142 -16.05 -27.82 -9.73
N GLN A 143 -15.69 -26.95 -8.82
CA GLN A 143 -15.73 -25.50 -9.04
C GLN A 143 -14.75 -25.07 -10.13
N ALA A 144 -13.54 -25.64 -10.18
CA ALA A 144 -12.58 -25.32 -11.24
C ALA A 144 -13.14 -25.61 -12.65
N MET A 145 -13.96 -26.64 -12.80
CA MET A 145 -14.61 -27.01 -14.05
C MET A 145 -15.95 -26.28 -14.31
N ALA A 146 -16.48 -25.57 -13.33
CA ALA A 146 -17.76 -24.87 -13.43
C ALA A 146 -17.61 -23.53 -14.20
N PRO A 147 -18.67 -23.05 -14.87
CA PRO A 147 -18.71 -21.75 -15.48
C PRO A 147 -18.76 -20.65 -14.42
N ILE A 148 -18.05 -19.52 -14.67
CA ILE A 148 -17.87 -18.40 -13.72
C ILE A 148 -19.20 -17.79 -13.27
N LYS A 149 -20.26 -17.85 -14.09
CA LYS A 149 -21.59 -17.35 -13.73
C LYS A 149 -22.19 -18.02 -12.48
N MET A 150 -21.73 -19.22 -12.13
CA MET A 150 -22.20 -19.95 -10.96
C MET A 150 -21.55 -19.48 -9.65
N PHE A 151 -20.55 -18.60 -9.72
CA PHE A 151 -19.78 -18.14 -8.58
C PHE A 151 -20.41 -16.91 -7.92
N SER A 152 -20.37 -16.90 -6.59
CA SER A 152 -20.68 -15.73 -5.78
C SER A 152 -19.68 -14.59 -6.03
N GLY A 153 -19.97 -13.39 -5.52
CA GLY A 153 -19.06 -12.24 -5.61
C GLY A 153 -17.67 -12.53 -5.01
N GLY A 154 -17.64 -13.09 -3.80
CA GLY A 154 -16.39 -13.46 -3.12
C GLY A 154 -15.60 -14.55 -3.86
N GLU A 155 -16.28 -15.58 -4.41
CA GLU A 155 -15.60 -16.59 -5.23
C GLU A 155 -15.05 -16.02 -6.53
N LYS A 156 -15.73 -15.04 -7.16
CA LYS A 156 -15.19 -14.32 -8.33
C LYS A 156 -13.96 -13.50 -7.96
N ASN A 157 -13.97 -12.80 -6.84
CA ASN A 157 -12.80 -12.05 -6.36
C ASN A 157 -11.62 -13.00 -6.10
N ARG A 158 -11.85 -14.13 -5.45
CA ARG A 158 -10.87 -15.21 -5.23
C ARG A 158 -10.31 -15.77 -6.54
N LEU A 159 -11.18 -15.94 -7.54
CA LEU A 159 -10.78 -16.41 -8.87
C LEU A 159 -9.90 -15.37 -9.59
N MET A 160 -10.21 -14.08 -9.47
CA MET A 160 -9.39 -13.00 -10.02
C MET A 160 -8.02 -12.94 -9.34
N LEU A 161 -7.96 -13.13 -8.01
CA LEU A 161 -6.69 -13.24 -7.29
C LEU A 161 -5.86 -14.42 -7.77
N ALA A 162 -6.49 -15.59 -7.97
CA ALA A 162 -5.79 -16.74 -8.55
C ALA A 162 -5.25 -16.44 -9.95
N LYS A 163 -6.01 -15.74 -10.78
CA LYS A 163 -5.57 -15.32 -12.12
C LYS A 163 -4.40 -14.36 -12.07
N ILE A 164 -4.49 -13.29 -11.28
CA ILE A 164 -3.45 -12.26 -11.25
C ILE A 164 -2.12 -12.80 -10.70
N LEU A 165 -2.18 -13.63 -9.65
CA LEU A 165 -1.00 -14.24 -9.05
C LEU A 165 -0.41 -15.40 -9.88
N SER A 166 -1.14 -15.89 -10.91
CA SER A 166 -0.62 -16.84 -11.88
C SER A 166 0.16 -16.19 -13.02
N GLN A 167 0.07 -14.86 -13.18
CA GLN A 167 0.75 -14.16 -14.26
C GLN A 167 2.24 -13.95 -13.94
N PRO A 168 3.12 -14.02 -14.94
CA PRO A 168 4.53 -13.70 -14.74
C PRO A 168 4.72 -12.19 -14.62
N ALA A 169 4.29 -11.62 -13.49
CA ALA A 169 4.42 -10.21 -13.19
C ALA A 169 5.54 -9.94 -12.20
N ASN A 170 6.27 -8.84 -12.40
CA ASN A 170 7.28 -8.36 -11.44
C ASN A 170 6.85 -7.06 -10.74
N LEU A 171 5.73 -6.49 -11.17
CA LEU A 171 5.02 -5.40 -10.51
C LEU A 171 3.54 -5.78 -10.37
N LEU A 172 3.07 -5.87 -9.15
CA LEU A 172 1.69 -6.16 -8.81
C LEU A 172 1.04 -4.89 -8.23
N VAL A 173 -0.11 -4.51 -8.77
CA VAL A 173 -0.92 -3.40 -8.25
C VAL A 173 -2.25 -3.95 -7.80
N LEU A 174 -2.57 -3.78 -6.53
CA LEU A 174 -3.84 -4.19 -5.93
C LEU A 174 -4.55 -2.94 -5.38
N ASP A 175 -5.75 -2.69 -5.89
CA ASP A 175 -6.61 -1.60 -5.42
C ASP A 175 -7.79 -2.20 -4.66
N GLU A 176 -7.80 -1.98 -3.33
CA GLU A 176 -8.80 -2.50 -2.38
C GLU A 176 -9.09 -4.01 -2.56
N PRO A 177 -8.06 -4.88 -2.56
CA PRO A 177 -8.26 -6.31 -2.82
C PRO A 177 -9.01 -7.02 -1.68
N THR A 178 -9.10 -6.42 -0.52
CA THR A 178 -9.74 -6.96 0.69
C THR A 178 -11.26 -6.84 0.67
N ASN A 179 -11.82 -5.99 -0.21
CA ASN A 179 -13.26 -5.82 -0.32
C ASN A 179 -13.93 -7.12 -0.75
N ASP A 180 -15.00 -7.47 -0.06
CA ASP A 180 -15.82 -8.67 -0.32
C ASP A 180 -15.09 -10.01 -0.11
N LEU A 181 -13.94 -10.05 0.56
CA LEU A 181 -13.26 -11.28 0.94
C LEU A 181 -13.72 -11.77 2.32
N ASP A 182 -13.88 -13.08 2.46
CA ASP A 182 -13.99 -13.73 3.76
C ASP A 182 -12.63 -13.82 4.46
N VAL A 183 -12.65 -14.06 5.77
CA VAL A 183 -11.44 -14.08 6.61
C VAL A 183 -10.41 -15.10 6.10
N GLU A 184 -10.87 -16.29 5.70
CA GLU A 184 -10.01 -17.37 5.21
C GLU A 184 -9.30 -16.98 3.90
N THR A 185 -10.01 -16.30 3.01
CA THR A 185 -9.42 -15.77 1.75
C THR A 185 -8.44 -14.62 2.03
N LEU A 186 -8.74 -13.79 3.03
CA LEU A 186 -7.87 -12.68 3.41
C LEU A 186 -6.53 -13.20 3.95
N GLU A 187 -6.56 -14.17 4.87
CA GLU A 187 -5.35 -14.81 5.41
C GLU A 187 -4.51 -15.45 4.30
N LEU A 188 -5.16 -16.16 3.38
CA LEU A 188 -4.49 -16.73 2.22
C LEU A 188 -3.82 -15.67 1.34
N LEU A 189 -4.51 -14.54 1.10
CA LEU A 189 -3.96 -13.44 0.31
C LEU A 189 -2.76 -12.80 1.01
N GLU A 190 -2.81 -12.60 2.33
CA GLU A 190 -1.69 -12.12 3.12
C GLU A 190 -0.45 -13.00 2.95
N GLU A 191 -0.60 -14.31 3.15
CA GLU A 191 0.48 -15.29 3.02
C GLU A 191 1.12 -15.22 1.61
N MET A 192 0.28 -15.21 0.58
CA MET A 192 0.77 -15.13 -0.80
C MET A 192 1.49 -13.82 -1.13
N LEU A 193 1.01 -12.68 -0.59
CA LEU A 193 1.63 -11.39 -0.82
C LEU A 193 2.91 -11.21 0.00
N VAL A 194 3.02 -11.82 1.18
CA VAL A 194 4.26 -11.86 1.96
C VAL A 194 5.34 -12.63 1.20
N ASP A 195 4.99 -13.75 0.56
CA ASP A 195 5.92 -14.57 -0.22
C ASP A 195 6.18 -14.05 -1.64
N TYR A 196 5.41 -13.04 -2.10
CA TYR A 196 5.59 -12.49 -3.43
C TYR A 196 6.94 -11.78 -3.57
N ALA A 197 7.80 -12.28 -4.46
CA ALA A 197 9.15 -11.78 -4.67
C ALA A 197 9.22 -10.50 -5.53
N GLY A 198 8.13 -10.13 -6.20
CA GLY A 198 8.04 -8.92 -7.02
C GLY A 198 7.75 -7.66 -6.19
N THR A 199 7.67 -6.53 -6.88
CA THR A 199 7.27 -5.25 -6.29
C THR A 199 5.75 -5.18 -6.17
N LEU A 200 5.25 -4.69 -5.05
CA LEU A 200 3.81 -4.55 -4.77
C LEU A 200 3.47 -3.08 -4.52
N LEU A 201 2.43 -2.58 -5.19
CA LEU A 201 1.71 -1.37 -4.83
C LEU A 201 0.32 -1.78 -4.33
N LEU A 202 0.03 -1.50 -3.07
CA LEU A 202 -1.19 -1.95 -2.39
C LEU A 202 -1.97 -0.74 -1.88
N ILE A 203 -3.17 -0.50 -2.45
CA ILE A 203 -4.15 0.40 -1.85
C ILE A 203 -5.05 -0.45 -0.96
N SER A 204 -5.15 -0.12 0.31
CA SER A 204 -6.10 -0.73 1.21
C SER A 204 -6.46 0.21 2.36
N HIS A 205 -7.70 0.07 2.85
CA HIS A 205 -8.16 0.69 4.09
C HIS A 205 -8.02 -0.25 5.30
N ASP A 206 -7.66 -1.51 5.07
CA ASP A 206 -7.42 -2.49 6.13
C ASP A 206 -6.01 -2.29 6.73
N ARG A 207 -5.99 -1.80 7.98
CA ARG A 207 -4.75 -1.48 8.69
C ARG A 207 -3.93 -2.72 9.02
N THR A 208 -4.60 -3.79 9.42
CA THR A 208 -3.93 -5.06 9.79
C THR A 208 -3.29 -5.67 8.56
N PHE A 209 -4.02 -5.70 7.45
CA PHE A 209 -3.53 -6.19 6.17
C PHE A 209 -2.29 -5.41 5.68
N LEU A 210 -2.32 -4.07 5.79
CA LEU A 210 -1.16 -3.24 5.47
C LEU A 210 0.03 -3.54 6.38
N ASN A 211 -0.18 -3.60 7.71
CA ASN A 211 0.91 -3.88 8.67
C ASN A 211 1.62 -5.21 8.41
N ASN A 212 0.87 -6.22 7.97
CA ASN A 212 1.41 -7.57 7.74
C ASN A 212 2.23 -7.68 6.44
N ILE A 213 1.99 -6.80 5.45
CA ILE A 213 2.51 -6.99 4.10
C ILE A 213 3.54 -5.94 3.71
N VAL A 214 3.30 -4.65 4.02
CA VAL A 214 4.06 -3.57 3.40
C VAL A 214 5.33 -3.23 4.15
N SER A 215 6.38 -2.87 3.42
CA SER A 215 7.66 -2.42 3.97
C SER A 215 7.75 -0.89 4.09
N SER A 216 6.90 -0.16 3.38
CA SER A 216 6.77 1.29 3.48
C SER A 216 5.37 1.73 3.07
N THR A 217 4.99 2.91 3.51
CA THR A 217 3.64 3.45 3.30
C THR A 217 3.72 4.85 2.71
N ILE A 218 2.97 5.09 1.63
CA ILE A 218 2.74 6.41 1.05
C ILE A 218 1.38 6.90 1.56
N VAL A 219 1.36 8.07 2.20
CA VAL A 219 0.16 8.66 2.77
C VAL A 219 -0.21 9.92 2.03
N MET A 220 -1.45 9.97 1.54
CA MET A 220 -2.05 11.11 0.86
C MET A 220 -3.00 11.81 1.84
N GLU A 221 -2.50 12.87 2.50
CA GLU A 221 -3.21 13.54 3.62
C GLU A 221 -4.27 14.56 3.16
N GLY A 222 -4.43 14.77 1.86
CA GLY A 222 -5.18 15.88 1.27
C GLY A 222 -4.26 17.07 0.94
N ASP A 223 -4.81 18.13 0.36
CA ASP A 223 -4.09 19.34 -0.05
C ASP A 223 -2.81 19.04 -0.87
N ALA A 224 -2.84 17.97 -1.67
CA ALA A 224 -1.74 17.46 -2.48
C ALA A 224 -0.47 17.07 -1.69
N ILE A 225 -0.56 16.96 -0.35
CA ILE A 225 0.56 16.52 0.50
C ILE A 225 0.66 15.01 0.45
N ILE A 226 1.81 14.51 -0.03
CA ILE A 226 2.12 13.09 -0.12
C ILE A 226 3.42 12.85 0.62
N GLU A 227 3.39 12.02 1.65
CA GLU A 227 4.58 11.67 2.42
C GLU A 227 4.80 10.14 2.42
N GLN A 228 6.07 9.74 2.43
CA GLN A 228 6.48 8.35 2.58
C GLN A 228 6.97 8.09 4.00
N TYR A 229 6.53 6.96 4.56
CA TYR A 229 6.92 6.46 5.87
C TYR A 229 7.47 5.04 5.74
N VAL A 230 8.42 4.68 6.60
CA VAL A 230 8.96 3.32 6.67
C VAL A 230 8.02 2.48 7.51
N GLY A 231 7.71 1.24 7.04
CA GLY A 231 6.84 0.32 7.76
C GLY A 231 5.37 0.40 7.36
N GLY A 232 4.51 -0.22 8.17
CA GLY A 232 3.07 -0.33 7.96
C GLY A 232 2.28 0.89 8.44
N TYR A 233 0.97 0.67 8.67
CA TYR A 233 0.07 1.72 9.12
C TYR A 233 0.41 2.22 10.53
N ASP A 234 0.74 1.33 11.45
CA ASP A 234 1.03 1.69 12.84
C ASP A 234 2.36 2.45 12.95
N ASP A 235 3.37 2.05 12.17
CA ASP A 235 4.64 2.76 12.07
C ASP A 235 4.45 4.18 11.53
N TYR A 236 3.58 4.36 10.52
CA TYR A 236 3.18 5.68 10.01
C TYR A 236 2.61 6.56 11.13
N ILE A 237 1.65 6.04 11.90
CA ILE A 237 0.99 6.81 12.98
C ILE A 237 2.02 7.25 14.03
N GLN A 238 2.93 6.35 14.43
CA GLN A 238 4.00 6.66 15.38
C GLN A 238 4.93 7.75 14.84
N GLN A 239 5.47 7.57 13.63
CA GLN A 239 6.39 8.54 13.00
C GLN A 239 5.74 9.91 12.80
N LYS A 240 4.46 9.95 12.46
CA LYS A 240 3.70 11.19 12.32
C LYS A 240 3.56 11.91 13.65
N SER A 241 3.26 11.20 14.74
CA SER A 241 3.13 11.78 16.08
C SER A 241 4.46 12.36 16.57
N GLU A 242 5.58 11.70 16.29
CA GLU A 242 6.92 12.18 16.62
C GLU A 242 7.28 13.45 15.83
N LYS A 243 6.97 13.50 14.52
CA LYS A 243 7.19 14.70 13.69
C LYS A 243 6.41 15.93 14.22
N ILE A 244 5.20 15.74 14.74
CA ILE A 244 4.38 16.81 15.30
C ILE A 244 5.01 17.35 16.59
N ASN A 245 5.51 16.45 17.44
CA ASN A 245 6.12 16.80 18.72
C ASN A 245 7.51 17.46 18.58
N THR A 246 8.22 17.21 17.48
CA THR A 246 9.57 17.76 17.21
C THR A 246 9.58 19.07 16.42
N LYS A 247 8.44 19.57 15.94
CA LYS A 247 8.40 20.91 15.32
C LYS A 247 8.73 21.95 16.41
N PRO A 248 9.84 22.70 16.29
CA PRO A 248 10.17 23.76 17.25
C PRO A 248 9.00 24.76 17.23
N LYS A 249 8.46 25.04 18.42
CA LYS A 249 7.60 26.22 18.60
C LYS A 249 8.39 27.39 18.03
N LYS A 250 7.88 28.04 16.98
CA LYS A 250 8.45 29.29 16.46
C LYS A 250 8.70 30.20 17.64
N ASP A 251 9.95 30.61 17.78
CA ASP A 251 10.40 31.57 18.79
C ASP A 251 9.47 32.77 18.76
N ALA A 252 8.66 32.90 19.78
CA ALA A 252 8.01 34.14 20.10
C ALA A 252 9.03 34.99 20.86
N ASP A 253 9.23 36.20 20.43
CA ASP A 253 10.10 37.25 20.96
C ASP A 253 10.27 37.19 22.49
N PRO A 254 11.49 37.31 23.04
CA PRO A 254 11.72 37.25 24.47
C PRO A 254 11.42 38.58 25.14
N LYS A 255 10.15 38.96 25.26
CA LYS A 255 9.71 40.04 26.18
C LYS A 255 8.25 39.88 26.55
N ALA A 256 7.95 38.93 27.42
CA ALA A 256 6.77 38.99 28.31
C ALA A 256 6.93 38.01 29.47
N LYS A 257 6.87 38.58 30.64
CA LYS A 257 7.01 38.02 32.00
C LYS A 257 6.31 36.68 32.19
N SER A 258 7.01 35.75 32.84
CA SER A 258 6.48 34.50 33.39
C SER A 258 5.19 34.74 34.19
N LYS A 259 4.04 34.29 33.63
CA LYS A 259 2.85 34.00 34.44
C LYS A 259 2.68 32.49 34.39
N ASN A 260 2.80 31.85 35.54
CA ASN A 260 2.37 30.50 35.79
C ASN A 260 0.90 30.37 35.36
N ILE A 261 0.65 29.76 34.21
CA ILE A 261 -0.71 29.37 33.82
C ILE A 261 -0.94 28.01 34.45
N SER A 262 -1.47 28.01 35.69
CA SER A 262 -2.23 26.89 36.17
C SER A 262 -3.41 26.72 35.21
N GLN A 263 -3.47 25.60 34.49
CA GLN A 263 -4.62 25.24 33.66
C GLN A 263 -5.84 25.11 34.58
N LYS A 264 -6.58 26.20 34.74
CA LYS A 264 -7.91 26.14 35.33
C LYS A 264 -8.85 25.55 34.29
N LEU A 265 -9.37 24.36 34.61
CA LEU A 265 -10.42 23.73 33.83
C LEU A 265 -11.55 24.74 33.59
N SER A 266 -12.10 24.76 32.39
CA SER A 266 -13.27 25.54 32.02
C SER A 266 -14.43 25.19 32.96
N PHE A 267 -15.34 26.14 33.21
CA PHE A 267 -16.51 25.93 34.05
C PHE A 267 -17.32 24.68 33.64
N ASN A 268 -17.47 24.46 32.35
CA ASN A 268 -18.15 23.29 31.81
C ASN A 268 -17.41 21.99 32.10
N GLU A 269 -16.08 21.99 32.02
CA GLU A 269 -15.24 20.82 32.34
C GLU A 269 -15.25 20.50 33.84
N GLN A 270 -15.31 21.52 34.71
CA GLN A 270 -15.46 21.33 36.16
C GLN A 270 -16.80 20.75 36.51
N GLN A 271 -17.88 21.18 35.80
CA GLN A 271 -19.23 20.67 36.02
C GLN A 271 -19.36 19.22 35.54
N LEU A 272 -18.72 18.90 34.38
CA LEU A 272 -18.68 17.54 33.87
C LEU A 272 -17.92 16.58 34.83
N LEU A 273 -16.78 17.04 35.36
CA LEU A 273 -15.98 16.29 36.32
C LEU A 273 -16.71 15.99 37.63
N LYS A 274 -17.60 16.88 38.04
CA LYS A 274 -18.47 16.68 39.23
C LYS A 274 -19.61 15.70 38.98
N SER A 275 -20.14 15.61 37.76
CA SER A 275 -21.24 14.70 37.41
C SER A 275 -20.79 13.31 36.94
N LEU A 276 -19.50 13.12 36.67
CA LEU A 276 -18.94 11.83 36.22
C LEU A 276 -19.12 10.70 37.26
N PRO A 277 -18.85 10.89 38.56
CA PRO A 277 -19.02 9.83 39.56
C PRO A 277 -20.46 9.30 39.62
N GLU A 278 -21.49 10.18 39.63
CA GLU A 278 -22.87 9.76 39.62
C GLU A 278 -23.25 8.95 38.38
N LYS A 279 -22.79 9.39 37.19
CA LYS A 279 -23.04 8.66 35.96
C LYS A 279 -22.36 7.29 35.90
N ILE A 280 -21.17 7.15 36.52
CA ILE A 280 -20.49 5.87 36.61
C ILE A 280 -21.27 4.93 37.53
N GLU A 281 -21.75 5.41 38.67
CA GLU A 281 -22.53 4.62 39.62
C GLU A 281 -23.87 4.17 39.04
N ASP A 282 -24.56 5.03 38.26
CA ASP A 282 -25.78 4.69 37.54
C ASP A 282 -25.53 3.57 36.51
N LEU A 283 -24.46 3.67 35.71
CA LEU A 283 -24.11 2.66 34.73
C LEU A 283 -23.68 1.34 35.35
N GLU A 284 -22.97 1.37 36.48
CA GLU A 284 -22.59 0.16 37.23
C GLU A 284 -23.83 -0.56 37.79
N ASN A 285 -24.82 0.20 38.27
CA ASN A 285 -26.10 -0.32 38.74
C ASN A 285 -26.93 -0.94 37.58
N GLU A 286 -26.99 -0.30 36.42
CA GLU A 286 -27.63 -0.87 35.22
C GLU A 286 -26.97 -2.17 34.74
N ILE A 287 -25.63 -2.24 34.73
CA ILE A 287 -24.89 -3.44 34.38
C ILE A 287 -25.18 -4.54 35.40
N SER A 288 -25.19 -4.22 36.69
CA SER A 288 -25.45 -5.17 37.78
C SER A 288 -26.90 -5.71 37.73
N MET A 289 -27.88 -4.92 37.32
CA MET A 289 -29.26 -5.36 37.09
C MET A 289 -29.38 -6.25 35.83
N SER A 290 -28.66 -5.92 34.75
CA SER A 290 -28.68 -6.69 33.51
C SER A 290 -28.02 -8.07 33.64
N GLN A 291 -27.12 -8.27 34.61
CA GLN A 291 -26.48 -9.56 34.88
C GLN A 291 -27.30 -10.47 35.82
N LYS A 292 -28.39 -9.98 36.36
CA LYS A 292 -29.30 -10.75 37.24
C LYS A 292 -30.57 -11.23 36.57
N LEU A 293 -30.76 -10.92 35.30
CA LEU A 293 -31.78 -11.43 34.40
C LEU A 293 -31.22 -12.50 33.47
#